data_87105de9c1def8b28966a2e2b294b0b9
#
_entry.id   87105de9c1def8b28966a2e2b294b0b9
#
_cell.length_a   1.000
_cell.length_b   1.000
_cell.length_c   1.000
_cell.angle_alpha   90.00
_cell.angle_beta   90.00
_cell.angle_gamma   90.00
#
_symmetry.space_group_name_H-M   'P 1'
#
loop_
_entity.id
_entity.type
_entity.pdbx_description
1 polymer ?
#
loop_
_entity_poly.entity_id
_entity_poly.type
_entity_poly.pdbx_seq_one_letter_code
_entity_poly.pdbx_strand_id
1 'polypeptide(L)'
;MNTTTKKCTRPQYACTNEKLKLIGSIDGYFPDFGHHLENEMGGLWLYPIKVLDGFWMHFIDHTAKTVSCYMQADEFKNFPHKNEFYYNHGLGHTTVVAKRTQIAPEGSLGVVVTYEFKNEGKEACECSTAFMARVNLRPLWLAEEINVFDGTEDEIKYFENENMFVAKDNSNPWYAALSCSVAPDDTRMGQFFGPENTTGNGVSCEYTHHFTLQPGEGKTLKFYIAGSFRKEEEAVSECKMLQQEKNFEQEKVKKYEDLYKVANLEIEDKNFENIYKWVKVNTDWLILDIEEYGRGIIAG
;
A
#
# COMPACT_ATOMS: atom_id res chain seq x y z
N MET A 1 3.13 14.06 -14.06
CA MET A 1 2.83 14.16 -12.63
C MET A 1 1.50 14.84 -12.46
N ASN A 2 0.61 14.26 -11.68
CA ASN A 2 -0.64 14.90 -11.25
C ASN A 2 -0.58 15.10 -9.75
N THR A 3 -0.86 16.31 -9.30
CA THR A 3 -0.81 16.70 -7.89
C THR A 3 -2.15 17.30 -7.48
N THR A 4 -2.62 16.96 -6.28
CA THR A 4 -3.81 17.58 -5.70
C THR A 4 -3.62 17.80 -4.20
N THR A 5 -4.13 18.92 -3.74
CA THR A 5 -4.23 19.30 -2.32
C THR A 5 -5.69 19.40 -1.85
N LYS A 6 -6.64 18.95 -2.67
CA LYS A 6 -8.07 19.00 -2.35
C LYS A 6 -8.39 17.97 -1.26
N LYS A 7 -8.82 18.46 -0.09
CA LYS A 7 -9.20 17.63 1.06
C LYS A 7 -10.65 17.15 1.07
N CYS A 8 -11.52 17.69 0.21
CA CYS A 8 -12.98 17.53 0.37
C CYS A 8 -13.61 16.37 -0.37
N THR A 9 -12.89 15.75 -1.27
CA THR A 9 -13.39 14.58 -2.01
C THR A 9 -12.32 13.51 -1.88
N ARG A 10 -12.69 12.29 -1.52
CA ARG A 10 -11.78 11.15 -1.44
C ARG A 10 -11.58 10.50 -2.82
N PRO A 11 -10.94 11.18 -3.82
CA PRO A 11 -10.68 10.58 -5.11
C PRO A 11 -9.78 9.36 -4.91
N GLN A 12 -10.01 8.37 -5.72
CA GLN A 12 -9.26 7.13 -5.70
C GLN A 12 -7.90 7.29 -6.39
N TYR A 13 -6.92 6.51 -5.97
CA TYR A 13 -5.68 6.28 -6.67
C TYR A 13 -5.44 4.78 -6.84
N ALA A 14 -4.58 4.42 -7.78
CA ALA A 14 -4.09 3.07 -7.92
C ALA A 14 -2.55 3.05 -7.92
N CYS A 15 -1.98 2.04 -7.27
CA CYS A 15 -0.58 1.65 -7.36
C CYS A 15 -0.54 0.22 -7.88
N THR A 16 -0.10 0.02 -9.12
CA THR A 16 -0.35 -1.22 -9.84
C THR A 16 0.90 -1.78 -10.51
N ASN A 17 0.86 -3.06 -10.76
CA ASN A 17 1.61 -3.74 -11.81
C ASN A 17 0.64 -4.71 -12.53
N GLU A 18 1.17 -5.57 -13.41
CA GLU A 18 0.37 -6.51 -14.18
C GLU A 18 -0.22 -7.68 -13.38
N LYS A 19 0.12 -7.83 -12.09
CA LYS A 19 -0.37 -8.91 -11.22
C LYS A 19 -1.28 -8.45 -10.10
N LEU A 20 -1.09 -7.19 -9.66
CA LEU A 20 -1.79 -6.68 -8.49
C LEU A 20 -2.21 -5.22 -8.63
N LYS A 21 -3.15 -4.83 -7.78
CA LYS A 21 -3.61 -3.44 -7.64
C LYS A 21 -3.78 -3.10 -6.16
N LEU A 22 -3.09 -2.03 -5.73
CA LEU A 22 -3.34 -1.37 -4.46
C LEU A 22 -4.21 -0.13 -4.74
N ILE A 23 -5.42 -0.11 -4.20
CA ILE A 23 -6.40 0.95 -4.42
C ILE A 23 -6.71 1.63 -3.09
N GLY A 24 -6.65 2.93 -3.06
CA GLY A 24 -6.95 3.75 -1.88
C GLY A 24 -7.43 5.14 -2.25
N SER A 25 -7.59 6.01 -1.27
CA SER A 25 -7.93 7.41 -1.45
C SER A 25 -6.72 8.33 -1.31
N ILE A 26 -6.77 9.48 -1.97
CA ILE A 26 -5.65 10.44 -2.01
C ILE A 26 -5.29 11.04 -0.64
N ASP A 27 -6.17 10.88 0.36
CA ASP A 27 -5.88 11.23 1.76
C ASP A 27 -5.03 10.16 2.47
N GLY A 28 -4.73 9.07 1.78
CA GLY A 28 -3.89 7.99 2.27
C GLY A 28 -4.61 6.86 2.98
N TYR A 29 -5.94 6.88 2.99
CA TYR A 29 -6.78 5.86 3.61
C TYR A 29 -7.30 4.86 2.56
N PHE A 30 -8.02 3.85 3.05
CA PHE A 30 -8.62 2.78 2.25
C PHE A 30 -10.12 2.70 2.56
N PRO A 31 -10.91 3.74 2.18
CA PRO A 31 -12.34 3.74 2.41
C PRO A 31 -13.03 2.70 1.54
N ASP A 32 -14.20 2.33 1.98
CA ASP A 32 -15.11 1.57 1.18
C ASP A 32 -15.60 2.41 0.00
N PHE A 33 -15.22 2.04 -1.19
CA PHE A 33 -15.78 2.59 -2.39
C PHE A 33 -16.15 1.46 -3.35
N GLY A 34 -17.18 1.69 -4.10
CA GLY A 34 -17.77 0.76 -5.04
C GLY A 34 -19.29 0.94 -5.08
N HIS A 35 -19.83 1.08 -6.27
CA HIS A 35 -21.27 1.21 -6.47
C HIS A 35 -21.96 -0.14 -6.57
N HIS A 36 -21.22 -1.19 -6.87
CA HIS A 36 -21.75 -2.54 -7.07
C HIS A 36 -21.57 -3.43 -5.84
N LEU A 37 -20.58 -3.13 -5.04
CA LEU A 37 -20.19 -3.90 -3.87
C LEU A 37 -19.91 -2.93 -2.75
N GLU A 38 -20.72 -2.99 -1.73
CA GLU A 38 -20.45 -2.25 -0.51
C GLU A 38 -19.16 -2.80 0.11
N ASN A 39 -18.23 -1.90 0.47
CA ASN A 39 -17.06 -2.19 1.29
C ASN A 39 -15.94 -3.00 0.60
N GLU A 40 -15.78 -2.91 -0.73
CA GLU A 40 -14.93 -3.90 -1.39
C GLU A 40 -13.71 -3.37 -2.15
N MET A 41 -13.73 -2.14 -2.67
CA MET A 41 -12.73 -1.74 -3.67
C MET A 41 -11.38 -1.31 -3.08
N GLY A 42 -11.35 -0.78 -1.85
CA GLY A 42 -10.09 -0.37 -1.19
C GLY A 42 -9.22 -1.55 -0.80
N GLY A 43 -7.90 -1.32 -0.74
CA GLY A 43 -6.94 -2.32 -0.27
C GLY A 43 -6.07 -2.91 -1.38
N LEU A 44 -5.42 -4.03 -1.07
CA LEU A 44 -4.51 -4.74 -1.96
C LEU A 44 -5.19 -5.95 -2.58
N TRP A 45 -5.27 -5.95 -3.90
CA TRP A 45 -5.80 -7.03 -4.74
C TRP A 45 -4.69 -7.73 -5.50
N LEU A 46 -4.53 -9.01 -5.25
CA LEU A 46 -3.70 -9.92 -6.02
C LEU A 46 -4.65 -10.92 -6.70
N TYR A 47 -5.08 -10.60 -7.91
CA TYR A 47 -6.10 -11.39 -8.59
C TYR A 47 -5.76 -12.89 -8.67
N PRO A 48 -6.67 -13.81 -8.28
CA PRO A 48 -8.12 -13.57 -8.09
C PRO A 48 -8.56 -13.27 -6.64
N ILE A 49 -7.67 -12.84 -5.75
CA ILE A 49 -8.02 -12.59 -4.35
C ILE A 49 -7.73 -11.16 -3.91
N LYS A 50 -8.42 -10.73 -2.86
CA LYS A 50 -8.00 -9.60 -2.01
C LYS A 50 -7.01 -10.11 -0.96
N VAL A 51 -6.01 -9.30 -0.65
CA VAL A 51 -4.98 -9.63 0.36
C VAL A 51 -5.13 -8.76 1.59
N LEU A 52 -5.37 -7.47 1.41
CA LEU A 52 -5.54 -6.50 2.51
C LEU A 52 -6.76 -5.62 2.28
N ASP A 53 -7.45 -5.27 3.36
CA ASP A 53 -8.39 -4.16 3.37
C ASP A 53 -7.66 -2.82 3.35
N GLY A 54 -6.49 -2.75 3.97
CA GLY A 54 -5.67 -1.56 3.99
C GLY A 54 -4.55 -1.61 5.02
N PHE A 55 -3.81 -0.51 5.09
CA PHE A 55 -2.81 -0.27 6.12
C PHE A 55 -2.78 1.21 6.50
N TRP A 56 -2.43 1.49 7.75
CA TRP A 56 -2.45 2.82 8.34
C TRP A 56 -1.24 3.02 9.23
N MET A 57 -0.72 4.23 9.27
CA MET A 57 0.33 4.62 10.19
C MET A 57 -0.24 5.48 11.30
N HIS A 58 0.00 5.09 12.53
CA HIS A 58 -0.29 5.84 13.71
C HIS A 58 1.00 6.52 14.19
N PHE A 59 0.95 7.81 14.50
CA PHE A 59 2.10 8.57 14.99
C PHE A 59 1.80 9.20 16.35
N ILE A 60 2.75 9.09 17.29
CA ILE A 60 2.68 9.66 18.63
C ILE A 60 3.92 10.49 18.86
N ASP A 61 3.76 11.75 19.22
CA ASP A 61 4.82 12.60 19.75
C ASP A 61 4.75 12.61 21.27
N HIS A 62 5.70 11.95 21.91
CA HIS A 62 5.78 11.88 23.37
C HIS A 62 6.29 13.17 24.00
N THR A 63 7.08 13.96 23.26
CA THR A 63 7.63 15.24 23.72
C THR A 63 6.53 16.30 23.84
N ALA A 64 5.69 16.40 22.82
CA ALA A 64 4.58 17.35 22.80
C ALA A 64 3.39 16.91 23.66
N LYS A 65 3.39 15.68 24.19
CA LYS A 65 2.26 15.05 24.90
C LYS A 65 0.95 15.14 24.11
N THR A 66 1.06 15.12 22.78
CA THR A 66 -0.09 15.21 21.89
C THR A 66 -0.79 13.87 21.77
N VAL A 67 -2.09 13.94 21.54
CA VAL A 67 -2.88 12.74 21.27
C VAL A 67 -2.43 12.16 19.94
N SER A 68 -2.20 10.88 19.94
CA SER A 68 -1.88 10.14 18.73
C SER A 68 -3.01 10.20 17.72
N CYS A 69 -2.67 10.21 16.46
CA CYS A 69 -3.65 10.14 15.37
C CYS A 69 -3.13 9.27 14.22
N TYR A 70 -4.06 8.67 13.50
CA TYR A 70 -3.74 8.11 12.20
C TYR A 70 -3.37 9.22 11.24
N MET A 71 -2.29 9.00 10.48
CA MET A 71 -1.77 9.99 9.54
C MET A 71 -2.71 10.14 8.34
N GLN A 72 -3.17 11.37 8.11
CA GLN A 72 -3.93 11.75 6.92
C GLN A 72 -3.08 12.69 6.06
N ALA A 73 -2.99 12.41 4.76
CA ALA A 73 -2.14 13.17 3.86
C ALA A 73 -2.70 14.57 3.56
N ASP A 74 -1.79 15.56 3.53
CA ASP A 74 -2.07 16.93 3.15
C ASP A 74 -1.95 17.17 1.63
N GLU A 75 -1.04 16.42 0.99
CA GLU A 75 -0.77 16.50 -0.44
C GLU A 75 -0.54 15.08 -1.00
N PHE A 76 -1.00 14.85 -2.21
CA PHE A 76 -0.81 13.62 -2.96
C PHE A 76 -0.20 13.90 -4.33
N LYS A 77 0.81 13.12 -4.71
CA LYS A 77 1.41 13.13 -6.04
C LYS A 77 1.30 11.76 -6.68
N ASN A 78 0.70 11.73 -7.86
CA ASN A 78 0.57 10.53 -8.66
C ASN A 78 1.60 10.51 -9.80
N PHE A 79 2.42 9.48 -9.81
CA PHE A 79 3.36 9.19 -10.90
C PHE A 79 2.96 7.86 -11.56
N PRO A 80 3.33 7.61 -12.79
CA PRO A 80 3.08 6.30 -13.41
C PRO A 80 3.70 5.13 -12.66
N HIS A 81 4.84 5.37 -12.01
CA HIS A 81 5.67 4.35 -11.37
C HIS A 81 5.53 4.29 -9.84
N LYS A 82 4.92 5.30 -9.20
CA LYS A 82 4.72 5.37 -7.73
C LYS A 82 3.63 6.35 -7.33
N ASN A 83 3.22 6.26 -6.08
CA ASN A 83 2.39 7.28 -5.43
C ASN A 83 3.16 7.87 -4.24
N GLU A 84 3.05 9.18 -4.03
CA GLU A 84 3.63 9.89 -2.89
C GLU A 84 2.55 10.64 -2.12
N PHE A 85 2.58 10.51 -0.80
CA PHE A 85 1.71 11.19 0.15
C PHE A 85 2.55 12.01 1.09
N TYR A 86 2.19 13.27 1.31
CA TYR A 86 2.92 14.20 2.14
C TYR A 86 2.09 14.60 3.35
N TYR A 87 2.72 14.63 4.49
CA TYR A 87 2.17 14.96 5.81
C TYR A 87 2.95 16.17 6.34
N ASN A 88 2.63 17.37 5.79
CA ASN A 88 3.45 18.59 5.92
C ASN A 88 3.02 19.48 7.09
N HIS A 89 1.81 19.29 7.64
CA HIS A 89 1.27 20.16 8.68
C HIS A 89 1.52 19.64 10.09
N GLY A 90 2.55 18.84 10.22
CA GLY A 90 2.87 18.20 11.48
C GLY A 90 1.83 17.14 11.86
N LEU A 91 2.30 16.05 12.35
CA LEU A 91 1.45 14.96 12.78
C LEU A 91 0.87 15.33 14.15
N GLY A 92 -0.29 16.01 14.16
CA GLY A 92 -1.00 16.35 15.40
C GLY A 92 -0.31 17.41 16.28
N HIS A 93 0.14 18.54 15.71
CA HIS A 93 0.85 19.64 16.37
C HIS A 93 2.34 19.42 16.64
N THR A 94 2.95 18.41 16.02
CA THR A 94 4.38 18.19 16.12
C THR A 94 5.15 18.94 15.03
N THR A 95 6.47 19.00 15.17
CA THR A 95 7.37 19.52 14.14
C THR A 95 7.89 18.43 13.19
N VAL A 96 7.43 17.21 13.39
CA VAL A 96 7.79 16.08 12.51
C VAL A 96 6.87 16.07 11.30
N VAL A 97 7.48 16.05 10.13
CA VAL A 97 6.80 15.85 8.84
C VAL A 97 7.11 14.45 8.33
N ALA A 98 6.26 13.94 7.44
CA ALA A 98 6.50 12.65 6.85
C ALA A 98 6.15 12.62 5.36
N LYS A 99 6.78 11.67 4.65
CA LYS A 99 6.41 11.30 3.29
C LYS A 99 6.20 9.80 3.24
N ARG A 100 5.10 9.34 2.65
CA ARG A 100 4.87 7.94 2.29
C ARG A 100 5.02 7.76 0.78
N THR A 101 5.81 6.77 0.37
CA THR A 101 5.94 6.35 -1.02
C THR A 101 5.43 4.91 -1.15
N GLN A 102 4.69 4.63 -2.23
CA GLN A 102 4.18 3.30 -2.55
C GLN A 102 4.62 2.91 -3.95
N ILE A 103 5.15 1.69 -4.08
CA ILE A 103 5.56 1.11 -5.36
C ILE A 103 5.07 -0.33 -5.42
N ALA A 104 4.43 -0.70 -6.53
CA ALA A 104 4.15 -2.08 -6.91
C ALA A 104 5.17 -2.47 -7.99
N PRO A 105 6.26 -3.17 -7.64
CA PRO A 105 7.31 -3.53 -8.62
C PRO A 105 6.76 -4.41 -9.74
N GLU A 106 7.30 -4.28 -10.94
CA GLU A 106 6.87 -5.11 -12.07
C GLU A 106 7.18 -6.59 -11.81
N GLY A 107 6.28 -7.47 -12.20
CA GLY A 107 6.40 -8.93 -11.98
C GLY A 107 6.17 -9.39 -10.55
N SER A 108 6.10 -8.48 -9.58
CA SER A 108 6.00 -8.78 -8.17
C SER A 108 4.57 -9.11 -7.72
N LEU A 109 4.44 -9.99 -6.73
CA LEU A 109 3.18 -10.29 -6.03
C LEU A 109 2.98 -9.43 -4.78
N GLY A 110 3.65 -8.28 -4.71
CA GLY A 110 3.58 -7.42 -3.54
C GLY A 110 3.87 -5.95 -3.80
N VAL A 111 3.85 -5.17 -2.72
CA VAL A 111 4.07 -3.73 -2.71
C VAL A 111 5.11 -3.34 -1.67
N VAL A 112 5.85 -2.28 -1.94
CA VAL A 112 6.77 -1.64 -1.00
C VAL A 112 6.18 -0.31 -0.56
N VAL A 113 6.07 -0.12 0.75
CA VAL A 113 5.58 1.11 1.39
C VAL A 113 6.71 1.70 2.20
N THR A 114 7.15 2.90 1.85
CA THR A 114 8.24 3.60 2.53
C THR A 114 7.69 4.83 3.24
N TYR A 115 7.98 4.97 4.52
CA TYR A 115 7.76 6.19 5.28
C TYR A 115 9.11 6.84 5.60
N GLU A 116 9.22 8.12 5.29
CA GLU A 116 10.37 8.98 5.60
C GLU A 116 9.88 10.07 6.55
N PHE A 117 10.32 10.01 7.81
CA PHE A 117 10.04 11.02 8.84
C PHE A 117 11.19 12.00 8.92
N LYS A 118 10.90 13.27 9.24
CA LYS A 118 11.91 14.30 9.46
C LYS A 118 11.44 15.27 10.51
N ASN A 119 12.33 15.57 11.49
CA ASN A 119 12.06 16.63 12.45
C ASN A 119 12.52 17.97 11.88
N GLU A 120 11.58 18.84 11.56
CA GLU A 120 11.84 20.22 11.08
C GLU A 120 11.85 21.24 12.23
N GLY A 121 11.68 20.78 13.46
CA GLY A 121 11.75 21.60 14.66
C GLY A 121 13.15 21.97 15.11
N LYS A 122 13.21 22.71 16.21
CA LYS A 122 14.45 23.15 16.84
C LYS A 122 14.83 22.31 18.05
N GLU A 123 13.98 21.43 18.48
CA GLU A 123 14.16 20.55 19.64
C GLU A 123 14.06 19.10 19.22
N ALA A 124 14.64 18.19 20.01
CA ALA A 124 14.51 16.76 19.79
C ALA A 124 13.04 16.31 20.00
N CYS A 125 12.58 15.41 19.17
CA CYS A 125 11.26 14.80 19.28
C CYS A 125 11.40 13.33 19.60
N GLU A 126 10.88 12.91 20.75
CA GLU A 126 10.73 11.50 21.11
C GLU A 126 9.37 11.03 20.59
N CYS A 127 9.36 10.03 19.72
CA CYS A 127 8.15 9.60 19.01
C CYS A 127 8.04 8.08 18.85
N SER A 128 6.83 7.65 18.61
CA SER A 128 6.50 6.28 18.24
C SER A 128 5.68 6.25 16.98
N THR A 129 5.87 5.20 16.20
CA THR A 129 4.99 4.89 15.06
C THR A 129 4.45 3.49 15.21
N ALA A 130 3.19 3.30 14.79
CA ALA A 130 2.59 1.98 14.69
C ALA A 130 2.03 1.80 13.26
N PHE A 131 2.64 0.91 12.49
CA PHE A 131 2.16 0.51 11.17
C PHE A 131 1.20 -0.66 11.36
N MET A 132 -0.07 -0.40 11.15
CA MET A 132 -1.13 -1.39 11.22
C MET A 132 -1.55 -1.81 9.82
N ALA A 133 -1.77 -3.11 9.62
CA ALA A 133 -2.39 -3.67 8.42
C ALA A 133 -3.57 -4.58 8.80
N ARG A 134 -4.64 -4.50 8.01
CA ARG A 134 -5.78 -5.44 8.09
C ARG A 134 -5.69 -6.39 6.91
N VAL A 135 -5.26 -7.61 7.18
CA VAL A 135 -5.34 -8.73 6.22
C VAL A 135 -6.80 -9.17 6.12
N ASN A 136 -7.25 -9.45 4.92
CA ASN A 136 -8.57 -10.00 4.65
C ASN A 136 -8.49 -10.79 3.34
N LEU A 137 -8.18 -12.07 3.49
CA LEU A 137 -7.95 -13.00 2.38
C LEU A 137 -9.30 -13.52 1.88
N ARG A 138 -9.80 -12.92 0.81
CA ARG A 138 -11.10 -13.26 0.25
C ARG A 138 -11.11 -13.22 -1.27
N PRO A 139 -12.03 -13.94 -1.92
CA PRO A 139 -12.10 -13.97 -3.36
C PRO A 139 -12.62 -12.66 -3.95
N LEU A 140 -12.44 -12.49 -5.26
CA LEU A 140 -13.15 -11.50 -6.04
C LEU A 140 -14.67 -11.71 -5.96
N TRP A 141 -15.43 -10.63 -6.11
CA TRP A 141 -16.90 -10.60 -6.04
C TRP A 141 -17.64 -11.56 -6.99
N LEU A 142 -17.04 -11.92 -8.13
CA LEU A 142 -17.61 -12.92 -9.07
C LEU A 142 -17.14 -14.36 -8.79
N ALA A 143 -16.32 -14.57 -7.79
CA ALA A 143 -15.69 -15.87 -7.58
C ALA A 143 -16.68 -16.95 -7.15
N GLU A 144 -17.80 -16.61 -6.54
CA GLU A 144 -18.87 -17.55 -6.21
C GLU A 144 -19.46 -18.21 -7.47
N GLU A 145 -19.47 -17.52 -8.60
CA GLU A 145 -19.94 -18.08 -9.89
C GLU A 145 -19.02 -19.18 -10.41
N ILE A 146 -17.76 -19.19 -9.95
CA ILE A 146 -16.78 -20.26 -10.27
C ILE A 146 -16.52 -21.17 -9.07
N ASN A 147 -17.41 -21.16 -8.06
CA ASN A 147 -17.34 -21.96 -6.84
C ASN A 147 -16.08 -21.70 -5.98
N VAL A 148 -15.62 -20.46 -5.93
CA VAL A 148 -14.58 -20.00 -5.00
C VAL A 148 -15.24 -19.18 -3.90
N PHE A 149 -15.12 -19.64 -2.66
CA PHE A 149 -15.79 -19.03 -1.50
C PHE A 149 -14.77 -18.60 -0.47
N ASP A 150 -15.12 -17.54 0.24
CA ASP A 150 -14.36 -17.07 1.41
C ASP A 150 -14.27 -18.15 2.49
N GLY A 151 -13.17 -18.15 3.23
CA GLY A 151 -13.01 -18.97 4.43
C GLY A 151 -13.83 -18.46 5.62
N THR A 152 -13.72 -19.15 6.73
CA THR A 152 -14.43 -18.78 7.95
C THR A 152 -13.71 -17.68 8.74
N GLU A 153 -12.38 -17.74 8.80
CA GLU A 153 -11.52 -16.77 9.50
C GLU A 153 -10.10 -16.86 8.94
N ASP A 154 -9.42 -15.72 8.89
CA ASP A 154 -7.98 -15.66 8.65
C ASP A 154 -7.22 -15.90 9.95
N GLU A 155 -6.11 -16.63 9.85
CA GLU A 155 -5.14 -16.81 10.92
C GLU A 155 -3.86 -16.04 10.62
N ILE A 156 -3.17 -15.55 11.65
CA ILE A 156 -1.89 -14.86 11.50
C ILE A 156 -0.87 -15.34 12.52
N LYS A 157 0.41 -15.39 12.14
CA LYS A 157 1.54 -15.72 12.99
C LYS A 157 2.66 -14.72 12.78
N TYR A 158 3.43 -14.45 13.82
CA TYR A 158 4.63 -13.64 13.74
C TYR A 158 5.88 -14.51 13.85
N PHE A 159 6.81 -14.31 12.93
CA PHE A 159 8.12 -14.96 12.88
C PHE A 159 9.19 -13.94 13.28
N GLU A 160 9.57 -13.97 14.55
CA GLU A 160 10.45 -12.99 15.17
C GLU A 160 11.82 -12.88 14.47
N ASN A 161 12.42 -14.01 14.10
CA ASN A 161 13.73 -14.03 13.41
C ASN A 161 13.73 -13.35 12.03
N GLU A 162 12.56 -13.18 11.43
CA GLU A 162 12.39 -12.60 10.10
C GLU A 162 11.67 -11.24 10.15
N ASN A 163 11.25 -10.79 11.33
CA ASN A 163 10.36 -9.64 11.53
C ASN A 163 9.15 -9.69 10.59
N MET A 164 8.53 -10.86 10.47
CA MET A 164 7.52 -11.14 9.47
C MET A 164 6.23 -11.68 10.07
N PHE A 165 5.10 -11.07 9.71
CA PHE A 165 3.78 -11.68 9.87
C PHE A 165 3.45 -12.50 8.64
N VAL A 166 2.87 -13.67 8.84
CA VAL A 166 2.30 -14.51 7.79
C VAL A 166 0.86 -14.83 8.18
N ALA A 167 -0.06 -14.46 7.32
CA ALA A 167 -1.47 -14.79 7.45
C ALA A 167 -1.89 -15.81 6.40
N LYS A 168 -2.89 -16.61 6.74
CA LYS A 168 -3.51 -17.58 5.84
C LYS A 168 -5.03 -17.62 6.02
N ASP A 169 -5.74 -17.89 4.95
CA ASP A 169 -7.15 -18.30 5.00
C ASP A 169 -7.27 -19.75 5.49
N ASN A 170 -8.30 -20.03 6.29
CA ASN A 170 -8.47 -21.36 6.89
C ASN A 170 -8.99 -22.43 5.91
N SER A 171 -9.59 -22.03 4.81
CA SER A 171 -10.25 -22.92 3.86
C SER A 171 -9.56 -22.97 2.50
N ASN A 172 -8.82 -21.93 2.15
CA ASN A 172 -8.21 -21.76 0.85
C ASN A 172 -6.68 -21.64 0.96
N PRO A 173 -5.93 -21.94 -0.12
CA PRO A 173 -4.47 -21.77 -0.15
C PRO A 173 -4.08 -20.31 -0.40
N TRP A 174 -4.65 -19.38 0.38
CA TRP A 174 -4.40 -17.95 0.27
C TRP A 174 -3.55 -17.47 1.43
N TYR A 175 -2.59 -16.62 1.13
CA TYR A 175 -1.58 -16.19 2.08
C TYR A 175 -1.22 -14.73 1.89
N ALA A 176 -0.87 -14.08 2.99
CA ALA A 176 -0.24 -12.77 3.01
C ALA A 176 1.02 -12.82 3.86
N ALA A 177 2.09 -12.18 3.41
CA ALA A 177 3.31 -11.99 4.17
C ALA A 177 3.62 -10.49 4.28
N LEU A 178 3.86 -10.03 5.50
CA LEU A 178 4.19 -8.65 5.80
C LEU A 178 5.48 -8.60 6.61
N SER A 179 6.40 -7.70 6.25
CA SER A 179 7.64 -7.50 6.99
C SER A 179 8.06 -6.03 7.02
N CYS A 180 9.04 -5.70 7.84
CA CYS A 180 9.59 -4.36 7.94
C CYS A 180 11.12 -4.35 7.83
N SER A 181 11.68 -3.21 7.39
CA SER A 181 13.13 -3.04 7.17
C SER A 181 13.95 -2.88 8.45
N VAL A 182 13.30 -2.57 9.55
CA VAL A 182 13.89 -2.35 10.86
C VAL A 182 13.13 -3.22 11.85
N ALA A 183 13.85 -3.94 12.72
CA ALA A 183 13.19 -4.74 13.75
C ALA A 183 12.26 -3.85 14.59
N PRO A 184 11.00 -4.25 14.80
CA PRO A 184 10.08 -3.49 15.60
C PRO A 184 10.44 -3.59 17.09
N ASP A 185 10.08 -2.57 17.86
CA ASP A 185 10.21 -2.59 19.31
C ASP A 185 9.07 -3.39 19.96
N ASP A 186 7.90 -3.43 19.30
CA ASP A 186 6.76 -4.23 19.72
C ASP A 186 5.93 -4.66 18.50
N THR A 187 5.18 -5.74 18.67
CA THR A 187 4.25 -6.27 17.65
C THR A 187 2.92 -6.65 18.27
N ARG A 188 1.84 -6.45 17.53
CA ARG A 188 0.50 -6.86 17.93
C ARG A 188 -0.21 -7.56 16.77
N MET A 189 -0.98 -8.59 17.07
CA MET A 189 -1.83 -9.28 16.09
C MET A 189 -3.16 -9.70 16.73
N GLY A 190 -4.19 -9.86 15.90
CA GLY A 190 -5.52 -10.29 16.32
C GLY A 190 -6.66 -9.47 15.73
N GLN A 191 -7.78 -9.43 16.44
CA GLN A 191 -8.98 -8.70 16.02
C GLN A 191 -8.97 -7.27 16.54
N PHE A 192 -8.46 -6.34 15.73
CA PHE A 192 -8.56 -4.91 15.98
C PHE A 192 -8.69 -4.18 14.63
N PHE A 193 -9.17 -2.95 14.64
CA PHE A 193 -9.56 -2.22 13.44
C PHE A 193 -8.82 -0.90 13.32
N GLY A 194 -8.57 -0.48 12.08
CA GLY A 194 -8.02 0.82 11.72
C GLY A 194 -9.09 1.92 11.72
N PRO A 195 -8.79 3.06 11.11
CA PRO A 195 -9.70 4.20 11.04
C PRO A 195 -10.93 3.97 10.15
N GLU A 196 -10.88 2.95 9.31
CA GLU A 196 -11.99 2.56 8.43
C GLU A 196 -12.73 1.36 9.03
N ASN A 197 -14.03 1.27 8.75
CA ASN A 197 -14.78 0.08 9.10
C ASN A 197 -14.43 -1.04 8.13
N THR A 198 -13.66 -1.98 8.61
CA THR A 198 -13.36 -3.19 7.88
C THR A 198 -14.28 -4.30 8.33
N THR A 199 -14.84 -5.04 7.38
CA THR A 199 -15.75 -6.15 7.62
C THR A 199 -15.11 -7.47 7.19
N GLY A 200 -15.79 -8.58 7.48
CA GLY A 200 -15.32 -9.91 7.07
C GLY A 200 -14.42 -10.59 8.10
N ASN A 201 -13.86 -11.72 7.68
CA ASN A 201 -13.18 -12.70 8.54
C ASN A 201 -11.68 -12.43 8.70
N GLY A 202 -11.22 -11.24 8.29
CA GLY A 202 -9.81 -10.86 8.30
C GLY A 202 -9.19 -10.72 9.69
N VAL A 203 -7.88 -10.52 9.73
CA VAL A 203 -7.07 -10.37 10.93
C VAL A 203 -6.11 -9.19 10.81
N SER A 204 -5.79 -8.53 11.91
CA SER A 204 -4.89 -7.38 11.90
C SER A 204 -3.53 -7.71 12.49
N CYS A 205 -2.51 -6.99 12.01
CA CYS A 205 -1.18 -6.96 12.60
C CYS A 205 -0.64 -5.53 12.68
N GLU A 206 0.33 -5.33 13.57
CA GLU A 206 0.92 -4.02 13.82
C GLU A 206 2.40 -4.16 14.17
N TYR A 207 3.21 -3.27 13.59
CA TYR A 207 4.61 -3.06 13.93
C TYR A 207 4.78 -1.71 14.62
N THR A 208 5.29 -1.71 15.84
CA THR A 208 5.58 -0.49 16.61
C THR A 208 7.07 -0.21 16.62
N HIS A 209 7.44 1.05 16.36
CA HIS A 209 8.83 1.53 16.45
C HIS A 209 8.89 2.78 17.32
N HIS A 210 9.89 2.82 18.22
CA HIS A 210 10.21 3.96 19.07
C HIS A 210 11.52 4.59 18.60
N PHE A 211 11.57 5.90 18.49
CA PHE A 211 12.79 6.61 18.10
C PHE A 211 12.77 8.07 18.51
N THR A 212 13.96 8.67 18.63
CA THR A 212 14.13 10.10 18.85
C THR A 212 14.73 10.71 17.61
N LEU A 213 14.16 11.82 17.15
CA LEU A 213 14.67 12.61 16.03
C LEU A 213 15.24 13.92 16.55
N GLN A 214 16.55 14.13 16.38
CA GLN A 214 17.19 15.42 16.61
C GLN A 214 16.71 16.46 15.58
N PRO A 215 16.89 17.77 15.82
CA PRO A 215 16.61 18.81 14.82
C PRO A 215 17.26 18.51 13.47
N GLY A 216 16.46 18.44 12.41
CA GLY A 216 16.89 18.13 11.05
C GLY A 216 17.11 16.64 10.76
N GLU A 217 17.07 15.78 11.77
CA GLU A 217 17.23 14.34 11.59
C GLU A 217 16.00 13.68 10.96
N GLY A 218 16.26 12.61 10.21
CA GLY A 218 15.22 11.79 9.59
C GLY A 218 15.33 10.31 9.92
N LYS A 219 14.22 9.61 9.84
CA LYS A 219 14.09 8.16 9.98
C LYS A 219 13.31 7.58 8.81
N THR A 220 13.81 6.50 8.22
CA THR A 220 13.11 5.78 7.17
C THR A 220 12.68 4.41 7.68
N LEU A 221 11.40 4.10 7.49
CA LEU A 221 10.82 2.79 7.75
C LEU A 221 10.22 2.26 6.43
N LYS A 222 10.55 1.03 6.07
CA LYS A 222 9.96 0.36 4.91
C LYS A 222 9.17 -0.86 5.36
N PHE A 223 8.02 -1.03 4.74
CA PHE A 223 7.15 -2.18 4.92
C PHE A 223 6.96 -2.87 3.58
N TYR A 224 7.02 -4.17 3.60
CA TYR A 224 6.92 -5.05 2.44
C TYR A 224 5.71 -5.92 2.62
N ILE A 225 4.83 -5.94 1.65
CA ILE A 225 3.56 -6.66 1.70
C ILE A 225 3.45 -7.49 0.45
N ALA A 226 3.31 -8.79 0.60
CA ALA A 226 3.17 -9.72 -0.51
C ALA A 226 2.00 -10.68 -0.26
N GLY A 227 1.48 -11.28 -1.32
CA GLY A 227 0.42 -12.27 -1.22
C GLY A 227 0.68 -13.48 -2.12
N SER A 228 -0.09 -14.54 -1.89
CA SER A 228 -0.19 -15.68 -2.80
C SER A 228 -1.57 -16.31 -2.69
N PHE A 229 -2.12 -16.76 -3.81
CA PHE A 229 -3.34 -17.56 -3.82
C PHE A 229 -3.07 -19.07 -4.04
N ARG A 230 -1.81 -19.49 -3.82
CA ARG A 230 -1.36 -20.86 -4.07
C ARG A 230 -0.67 -21.52 -2.88
N LYS A 231 0.32 -20.84 -2.27
CA LYS A 231 1.14 -21.42 -1.20
C LYS A 231 1.85 -20.35 -0.35
N GLU A 232 2.10 -20.70 0.88
CA GLU A 232 2.76 -19.84 1.86
C GLU A 232 4.18 -19.43 1.44
N GLU A 233 4.96 -20.39 0.93
CA GLU A 233 6.34 -20.16 0.55
C GLU A 233 6.48 -19.11 -0.57
N GLU A 234 5.48 -18.99 -1.43
CA GLU A 234 5.46 -17.96 -2.48
C GLU A 234 5.29 -16.57 -1.88
N ALA A 235 4.32 -16.38 -0.98
CA ALA A 235 4.13 -15.09 -0.31
C ALA A 235 5.36 -14.69 0.52
N VAL A 236 5.94 -15.64 1.27
CA VAL A 236 7.13 -15.43 2.10
C VAL A 236 8.36 -15.10 1.23
N SER A 237 8.62 -15.87 0.17
CA SER A 237 9.77 -15.64 -0.71
C SER A 237 9.66 -14.31 -1.45
N GLU A 238 8.47 -13.95 -1.89
CA GLU A 238 8.19 -12.68 -2.53
C GLU A 238 8.44 -11.50 -1.58
N CYS A 239 7.95 -11.60 -0.35
CA CYS A 239 8.19 -10.59 0.68
C CYS A 239 9.70 -10.41 0.97
N LYS A 240 10.47 -11.51 1.01
CA LYS A 240 11.94 -11.49 1.15
C LYS A 240 12.64 -10.90 -0.07
N MET A 241 12.16 -11.17 -1.27
CA MET A 241 12.69 -10.59 -2.51
C MET A 241 12.50 -9.07 -2.51
N LEU A 242 11.33 -8.58 -2.09
CA LEU A 242 11.05 -7.15 -1.96
C LEU A 242 12.00 -6.44 -0.97
N GLN A 243 12.48 -7.13 0.07
CA GLN A 243 13.47 -6.59 1.01
C GLN A 243 14.86 -6.42 0.38
N GLN A 244 15.23 -7.30 -0.53
CA GLN A 244 16.58 -7.38 -1.10
C GLN A 244 16.77 -6.50 -2.33
N GLU A 245 15.72 -6.35 -3.14
CA GLU A 245 15.75 -5.61 -4.38
C GLU A 245 15.81 -4.10 -4.13
N LYS A 246 16.61 -3.39 -4.92
CA LYS A 246 16.87 -1.94 -4.73
C LYS A 246 16.48 -1.07 -5.92
N ASN A 247 16.15 -1.68 -7.07
CA ASN A 247 16.03 -0.95 -8.34
C ASN A 247 14.58 -0.81 -8.84
N PHE A 248 13.59 -1.17 -8.06
CA PHE A 248 12.18 -1.19 -8.45
C PHE A 248 11.70 0.12 -9.11
N GLU A 249 12.09 1.25 -8.55
CA GLU A 249 11.66 2.55 -9.05
C GLU A 249 12.25 2.82 -10.43
N GLN A 250 13.56 2.54 -10.62
CA GLN A 250 14.27 2.76 -11.88
C GLN A 250 13.73 1.87 -13.01
N GLU A 251 13.45 0.61 -12.70
CA GLU A 251 12.88 -0.34 -13.67
C GLU A 251 11.49 0.11 -14.11
N LYS A 252 10.66 0.53 -13.17
CA LYS A 252 9.32 1.01 -13.46
C LYS A 252 9.31 2.34 -14.19
N VAL A 253 10.22 3.26 -13.88
CA VAL A 253 10.44 4.50 -14.64
C VAL A 253 10.77 4.16 -16.09
N LYS A 254 11.71 3.25 -16.32
CA LYS A 254 12.10 2.82 -17.67
C LYS A 254 10.92 2.22 -18.44
N LYS A 255 10.10 1.38 -17.81
CA LYS A 255 8.87 0.84 -18.42
C LYS A 255 8.00 1.96 -18.99
N TYR A 256 7.74 3.01 -18.22
CA TYR A 256 6.87 4.10 -18.67
C TYR A 256 7.54 5.03 -19.67
N GLU A 257 8.86 5.24 -19.59
CA GLU A 257 9.61 5.93 -20.64
C GLU A 257 9.50 5.19 -21.99
N ASP A 258 9.58 3.86 -21.98
CA ASP A 258 9.43 3.05 -23.17
C ASP A 258 7.97 3.05 -23.68
N LEU A 259 6.99 2.99 -22.78
CA LEU A 259 5.57 3.12 -23.11
C LEU A 259 5.28 4.47 -23.82
N TYR A 260 5.90 5.56 -23.37
CA TYR A 260 5.70 6.88 -24.00
C TYR A 260 6.23 6.95 -25.43
N LYS A 261 7.26 6.18 -25.79
CA LYS A 261 7.81 6.13 -27.15
C LYS A 261 6.87 5.42 -28.13
N VAL A 262 6.04 4.50 -27.64
CA VAL A 262 5.06 3.80 -28.47
C VAL A 262 3.92 4.76 -28.83
N ALA A 263 3.63 4.94 -30.12
CA ALA A 263 2.61 5.88 -30.63
C ALA A 263 2.75 7.28 -29.98
N ASN A 264 3.94 7.88 -30.10
CA ASN A 264 4.21 9.20 -29.55
C ASN A 264 3.35 10.26 -30.23
N LEU A 265 2.83 11.21 -29.42
CA LEU A 265 2.07 12.38 -29.87
C LEU A 265 2.84 13.64 -29.50
N GLU A 266 3.21 14.44 -30.53
CA GLU A 266 3.85 15.73 -30.36
C GLU A 266 2.97 16.81 -30.97
N ILE A 267 2.40 17.68 -30.15
CA ILE A 267 1.52 18.77 -30.55
C ILE A 267 1.84 20.03 -29.74
N GLU A 268 1.32 21.17 -30.19
CA GLU A 268 1.51 22.45 -29.50
C GLU A 268 0.80 22.49 -28.15
N ASP A 269 -0.37 21.87 -28.03
CA ASP A 269 -1.11 21.76 -26.76
C ASP A 269 -0.48 20.73 -25.83
N LYS A 270 0.35 21.21 -24.90
CA LYS A 270 1.04 20.39 -23.92
C LYS A 270 0.10 19.75 -22.88
N ASN A 271 -1.07 20.34 -22.63
CA ASN A 271 -2.06 19.72 -21.75
C ASN A 271 -2.66 18.48 -22.42
N PHE A 272 -3.01 18.59 -23.69
CA PHE A 272 -3.52 17.44 -24.43
C PHE A 272 -2.46 16.34 -24.58
N GLU A 273 -1.21 16.69 -24.87
CA GLU A 273 -0.09 15.74 -24.90
C GLU A 273 0.06 14.99 -23.57
N ASN A 274 -0.06 15.72 -22.43
CA ASN A 274 0.00 15.12 -21.10
C ASN A 274 -1.21 14.21 -20.82
N ILE A 275 -2.41 14.61 -21.22
CA ILE A 275 -3.62 13.77 -21.11
C ILE A 275 -3.42 12.48 -21.91
N TYR A 276 -2.91 12.57 -23.13
CA TYR A 276 -2.63 11.40 -23.96
C TYR A 276 -1.64 10.43 -23.31
N LYS A 277 -0.57 10.94 -22.70
CA LYS A 277 0.38 10.13 -21.92
C LYS A 277 -0.33 9.41 -20.76
N TRP A 278 -1.20 10.10 -20.02
CA TRP A 278 -1.95 9.50 -18.93
C TRP A 278 -3.00 8.48 -19.38
N VAL A 279 -3.62 8.65 -20.54
CA VAL A 279 -4.50 7.62 -21.12
C VAL A 279 -3.72 6.32 -21.36
N LYS A 280 -2.49 6.40 -21.87
CA LYS A 280 -1.62 5.22 -22.06
C LYS A 280 -1.29 4.54 -20.73
N VAL A 281 -0.91 5.32 -19.70
CA VAL A 281 -0.63 4.83 -18.36
C VAL A 281 -1.87 4.16 -17.75
N ASN A 282 -3.02 4.81 -17.82
CA ASN A 282 -4.27 4.24 -17.29
C ASN A 282 -4.65 2.94 -18.01
N THR A 283 -4.42 2.87 -19.32
CA THR A 283 -4.65 1.63 -20.08
C THR A 283 -3.71 0.52 -19.63
N ASP A 284 -2.42 0.83 -19.41
CA ASP A 284 -1.45 -0.13 -18.89
C ASP A 284 -1.86 -0.63 -17.48
N TRP A 285 -2.38 0.26 -16.63
CA TRP A 285 -2.86 -0.10 -15.30
C TRP A 285 -4.07 -1.05 -15.28
N LEU A 286 -4.84 -1.12 -16.38
CA LEU A 286 -5.94 -2.07 -16.51
C LEU A 286 -5.48 -3.47 -16.95
N ILE A 287 -4.23 -3.61 -17.41
CA ILE A 287 -3.70 -4.90 -17.84
C ILE A 287 -3.41 -5.73 -16.60
N LEU A 288 -3.91 -6.97 -16.61
CA LEU A 288 -3.53 -8.02 -15.69
C LEU A 288 -2.98 -9.21 -16.46
N ASP A 289 -1.97 -9.85 -15.89
CA ASP A 289 -1.34 -11.06 -16.39
C ASP A 289 -1.33 -12.11 -15.28
N ILE A 290 -2.32 -12.96 -15.28
CA ILE A 290 -2.54 -13.98 -14.25
C ILE A 290 -2.24 -15.33 -14.88
N GLU A 291 -1.23 -16.02 -14.36
CA GLU A 291 -0.64 -17.22 -14.95
C GLU A 291 -1.67 -18.30 -15.38
N GLU A 292 -2.73 -18.48 -14.58
CA GLU A 292 -3.76 -19.48 -14.85
C GLU A 292 -4.91 -18.98 -15.73
N TYR A 293 -5.08 -17.66 -15.83
CA TYR A 293 -6.21 -17.03 -16.52
C TYR A 293 -5.78 -16.29 -17.78
N GLY A 294 -4.46 -15.99 -17.93
CA GLY A 294 -3.90 -15.30 -19.07
C GLY A 294 -3.81 -13.78 -18.88
N ARG A 295 -3.42 -13.10 -19.96
CA ARG A 295 -3.24 -11.66 -20.00
C ARG A 295 -4.41 -10.97 -20.66
N GLY A 296 -4.97 -9.96 -19.98
CA GLY A 296 -6.12 -9.22 -20.48
C GLY A 296 -6.26 -7.83 -19.88
N ILE A 297 -7.23 -7.07 -20.37
CA ILE A 297 -7.66 -5.81 -19.79
C ILE A 297 -8.85 -6.10 -18.90
N ILE A 298 -8.74 -5.73 -17.63
CA ILE A 298 -9.83 -5.84 -16.67
C ILE A 298 -10.35 -4.43 -16.41
N ALA A 299 -11.61 -4.21 -16.74
CA ALA A 299 -12.35 -2.99 -16.46
C ALA A 299 -13.39 -3.28 -15.36
N GLY A 300 -13.24 -2.68 -14.20
CA GLY A 300 -14.25 -2.77 -13.15
C GLY A 300 -13.65 -2.79 -11.79
#